data_5a6f99512a5b473b51d80003c5c02d51
#
_entry.id   5a6f99512a5b473b51d80003c5c02d51
#
_cell.length_a   1.000
_cell.length_b   1.000
_cell.length_c   1.000
_cell.angle_alpha   90.00
_cell.angle_beta   90.00
_cell.angle_gamma   90.00
#
_symmetry.space_group_name_H-M   'P 1'
#
loop_
_entity.id
_entity.type
_entity.pdbx_description
1 polymer ?
#
loop_
_entity_poly.entity_id
_entity_poly.type
_entity_poly.pdbx_seq_one_letter_code
_entity_poly.pdbx_strand_id
1 'polypeptide(L)'
;MKKILFISLLSLLSCKRNNPVHPPVGGVLSQNDLDVSKNRMKNLNTVERQQIQDWITSQNIKFFPTQLNYWTTVDGFDKRERRPDESTISYSYDLYDFDQTKIYDKSISRNDARFGHFDELKAVENALRYMQNGEEVTLLVPSSLAYGTYGDENKIDNDIPLIIKLKVL
;
A
#
# COMPACT_ATOMS: atom_id res chain seq x y z
N MET A 1 5.07 -38.61 -73.99
CA MET A 1 4.38 -37.53 -73.28
C MET A 1 4.58 -37.75 -71.78
N LYS A 2 5.60 -37.16 -71.19
CA LYS A 2 5.95 -37.30 -69.78
C LYS A 2 5.44 -36.07 -69.04
N LYS A 3 4.39 -36.21 -68.27
CA LYS A 3 3.96 -35.18 -67.33
C LYS A 3 4.76 -35.27 -66.08
N ILE A 4 5.62 -34.30 -65.91
CA ILE A 4 6.46 -34.11 -64.71
C ILE A 4 5.54 -33.56 -63.63
N LEU A 5 5.36 -34.38 -62.63
CA LEU A 5 4.66 -34.02 -61.42
C LEU A 5 5.59 -33.23 -60.54
N PHE A 6 5.48 -31.89 -60.58
CA PHE A 6 6.24 -30.99 -59.69
C PHE A 6 5.48 -30.90 -58.35
N ILE A 7 5.73 -31.85 -57.48
CA ILE A 7 5.25 -31.75 -56.11
C ILE A 7 6.15 -30.80 -55.37
N SER A 8 5.66 -29.58 -55.23
CA SER A 8 6.21 -28.53 -54.42
C SER A 8 6.30 -29.04 -52.99
N LEU A 9 7.53 -29.30 -52.53
CA LEU A 9 7.84 -29.53 -51.13
C LEU A 9 7.70 -28.15 -50.41
N LEU A 10 6.49 -27.83 -49.98
CA LEU A 10 6.25 -26.71 -49.08
C LEU A 10 6.82 -27.12 -47.70
N SER A 11 8.08 -26.81 -47.48
CA SER A 11 8.72 -26.91 -46.19
C SER A 11 7.96 -26.12 -45.19
N LEU A 12 7.36 -26.81 -44.27
CA LEU A 12 6.78 -26.27 -43.04
C LEU A 12 7.88 -25.61 -42.22
N LEU A 13 8.18 -24.36 -42.50
CA LEU A 13 8.88 -23.48 -41.58
C LEU A 13 7.93 -23.18 -40.41
N SER A 14 7.75 -24.19 -39.57
CA SER A 14 7.19 -24.01 -38.24
C SER A 14 8.18 -23.14 -37.45
N CYS A 15 7.99 -21.85 -37.50
CA CYS A 15 8.60 -20.96 -36.53
C CYS A 15 8.11 -21.40 -35.15
N LYS A 16 8.96 -22.15 -34.43
CA LYS A 16 8.82 -22.26 -32.98
C LYS A 16 8.91 -20.86 -32.42
N ARG A 17 7.77 -20.20 -32.26
CA ARG A 17 7.68 -19.08 -31.33
C ARG A 17 7.98 -19.66 -29.95
N ASN A 18 9.17 -19.43 -29.47
CA ASN A 18 9.44 -19.55 -28.04
C ASN A 18 8.65 -18.43 -27.34
N ASN A 19 7.37 -18.61 -27.17
CA ASN A 19 6.63 -17.78 -26.23
C ASN A 19 7.28 -18.10 -24.86
N PRO A 20 7.80 -17.11 -24.14
CA PRO A 20 8.21 -17.33 -22.78
C PRO A 20 6.99 -17.90 -22.05
N VAL A 21 7.16 -19.10 -21.52
CA VAL A 21 6.11 -19.70 -20.69
C VAL A 21 6.03 -18.83 -19.44
N HIS A 22 5.05 -17.96 -19.39
CA HIS A 22 4.77 -17.26 -18.15
C HIS A 22 4.30 -18.30 -17.13
N PRO A 23 4.92 -18.36 -15.95
CA PRO A 23 4.44 -19.24 -14.91
C PRO A 23 2.95 -18.94 -14.66
N PRO A 24 2.14 -19.97 -14.38
CA PRO A 24 0.73 -19.75 -14.09
C PRO A 24 0.60 -18.76 -12.92
N VAL A 25 -0.37 -17.85 -13.01
CA VAL A 25 -0.72 -16.93 -11.94
C VAL A 25 -0.98 -17.78 -10.67
N GLY A 26 -0.16 -17.62 -9.63
CA GLY A 26 -0.18 -18.48 -8.45
C GLY A 26 0.91 -19.59 -8.41
N GLY A 27 1.86 -19.59 -9.35
CA GLY A 27 3.04 -20.45 -9.28
C GLY A 27 3.87 -20.16 -8.02
N VAL A 28 4.48 -21.21 -7.45
CA VAL A 28 5.39 -21.06 -6.32
C VAL A 28 6.61 -20.27 -6.77
N LEU A 29 6.85 -19.11 -6.14
CA LEU A 29 8.05 -18.31 -6.38
C LEU A 29 9.28 -19.12 -6.01
N SER A 30 10.35 -19.01 -6.80
CA SER A 30 11.63 -19.60 -6.42
C SER A 30 12.16 -18.97 -5.12
N GLN A 31 13.00 -19.71 -4.38
CA GLN A 31 13.61 -19.17 -3.16
C GLN A 31 14.41 -17.88 -3.45
N ASN A 32 15.06 -17.82 -4.60
CA ASN A 32 15.79 -16.63 -5.03
C ASN A 32 14.85 -15.42 -5.26
N ASP A 33 13.69 -15.60 -5.89
CA ASP A 33 12.72 -14.53 -6.11
C ASP A 33 12.14 -14.04 -4.78
N LEU A 34 11.92 -14.94 -3.83
CA LEU A 34 11.48 -14.59 -2.48
C LEU A 34 12.54 -13.77 -1.74
N ASP A 35 13.80 -14.12 -1.85
CA ASP A 35 14.90 -13.43 -1.19
C ASP A 35 15.15 -12.05 -1.81
N VAL A 36 15.06 -11.91 -3.13
CA VAL A 36 15.09 -10.62 -3.83
C VAL A 36 13.94 -9.73 -3.37
N SER A 37 12.73 -10.26 -3.32
CA SER A 37 11.55 -9.52 -2.87
C SER A 37 11.67 -9.06 -1.41
N LYS A 38 12.11 -9.94 -0.50
CA LYS A 38 12.35 -9.59 0.90
C LYS A 38 13.40 -8.50 1.06
N ASN A 39 14.51 -8.58 0.34
CA ASN A 39 15.58 -7.60 0.39
C ASN A 39 15.11 -6.24 -0.12
N ARG A 40 14.33 -6.22 -1.23
CA ARG A 40 13.70 -5.00 -1.73
C ARG A 40 12.80 -4.36 -0.65
N MET A 41 11.89 -5.12 -0.07
CA MET A 41 10.99 -4.63 0.98
C MET A 41 11.74 -4.11 2.21
N LYS A 42 12.79 -4.81 2.62
CA LYS A 42 13.62 -4.38 3.75
C LYS A 42 14.32 -3.04 3.46
N ASN A 43 14.90 -2.91 2.28
CA ASN A 43 15.57 -1.67 1.88
C ASN A 43 14.58 -0.51 1.76
N LEU A 44 13.43 -0.72 1.13
CA LEU A 44 12.37 0.26 1.01
C LEU A 44 11.91 0.75 2.39
N ASN A 45 11.56 -0.16 3.29
CA ASN A 45 11.16 0.18 4.66
C ASN A 45 12.23 1.00 5.41
N THR A 46 13.51 0.72 5.17
CA THR A 46 14.60 1.48 5.78
C THR A 46 14.67 2.90 5.23
N VAL A 47 14.58 3.06 3.91
CA VAL A 47 14.62 4.36 3.24
C VAL A 47 13.42 5.22 3.63
N GLU A 48 12.21 4.67 3.54
CA GLU A 48 10.98 5.39 3.92
C GLU A 48 10.99 5.81 5.39
N ARG A 49 11.44 4.91 6.27
CA ARG A 49 11.56 5.23 7.70
C ARG A 49 12.51 6.40 7.94
N GLN A 50 13.63 6.43 7.23
CA GLN A 50 14.58 7.54 7.32
C GLN A 50 13.96 8.84 6.78
N GLN A 51 13.31 8.80 5.65
CA GLN A 51 12.60 9.97 5.09
C GLN A 51 11.56 10.54 6.06
N ILE A 52 10.74 9.67 6.65
CA ILE A 52 9.75 10.07 7.65
C ILE A 52 10.43 10.70 8.87
N GLN A 53 11.52 10.10 9.35
CA GLN A 53 12.24 10.60 10.52
C GLN A 53 12.90 11.97 10.25
N ASP A 54 13.49 12.16 9.07
CA ASP A 54 14.08 13.43 8.65
C ASP A 54 13.00 14.51 8.54
N TRP A 55 11.85 14.15 7.98
CA TRP A 55 10.71 15.06 7.91
C TRP A 55 10.19 15.44 9.30
N ILE A 56 10.01 14.47 10.24
CA ILE A 56 9.61 14.76 11.63
C ILE A 56 10.56 15.75 12.26
N THR A 57 11.87 15.60 12.06
CA THR A 57 12.89 16.48 12.63
C THR A 57 12.78 17.92 12.13
N SER A 58 12.26 18.12 10.92
CA SER A 58 12.03 19.42 10.33
C SER A 58 10.73 20.11 10.81
N GLN A 59 9.84 19.37 11.51
CA GLN A 59 8.56 19.88 11.97
C GLN A 59 8.61 20.42 13.40
N ASN A 60 7.73 21.37 13.71
CA ASN A 60 7.52 21.88 15.07
C ASN A 60 6.53 21.02 15.89
N ILE A 61 6.01 19.95 15.33
CA ILE A 61 5.02 19.04 15.93
C ILE A 61 5.72 17.75 16.29
N LYS A 62 5.44 17.22 17.48
CA LYS A 62 5.97 15.92 17.91
C LYS A 62 5.15 14.79 17.33
N PHE A 63 5.84 13.77 16.83
CA PHE A 63 5.26 12.53 16.38
C PHE A 63 5.83 11.37 17.19
N PHE A 64 4.98 10.41 17.53
CA PHE A 64 5.28 9.26 18.35
C PHE A 64 5.12 7.98 17.53
N PRO A 65 6.09 7.07 17.55
CA PRO A 65 5.99 5.80 16.82
C PRO A 65 4.97 4.87 17.47
N THR A 66 4.29 4.10 16.64
CA THR A 66 3.40 3.02 17.06
C THR A 66 4.05 1.64 16.88
N GLN A 67 3.48 0.60 17.47
CA GLN A 67 3.95 -0.78 17.32
C GLN A 67 3.83 -1.30 15.86
N LEU A 68 2.92 -0.73 15.07
CA LEU A 68 2.73 -1.10 13.66
C LEU A 68 3.66 -0.35 12.70
N ASN A 69 4.60 0.48 13.21
CA ASN A 69 5.56 1.26 12.44
C ASN A 69 4.96 2.40 11.57
N TYR A 70 3.91 3.03 12.02
CA TYR A 70 3.53 4.38 11.60
C TYR A 70 3.69 5.34 12.80
N TRP A 71 3.65 6.65 12.55
CA TRP A 71 3.75 7.66 13.60
C TRP A 71 2.46 8.45 13.72
N THR A 72 2.17 8.92 14.92
CA THR A 72 0.99 9.73 15.22
C THR A 72 1.34 10.94 16.09
N THR A 73 0.50 11.95 16.07
CA THR A 73 0.65 13.15 16.92
C THR A 73 0.31 12.90 18.40
N VAL A 74 -0.12 11.71 18.76
CA VAL A 74 -0.58 11.38 20.12
C VAL A 74 0.39 10.41 20.80
N ASP A 75 0.90 10.78 21.96
CA ASP A 75 1.75 9.92 22.77
C ASP A 75 0.97 8.75 23.38
N GLY A 76 1.60 7.56 23.38
CA GLY A 76 0.99 6.35 23.92
C GLY A 76 -0.30 5.92 23.19
N PHE A 77 -0.47 6.32 21.96
CA PHE A 77 -1.66 6.11 21.16
C PHE A 77 -2.14 4.65 21.14
N ASP A 78 -1.26 3.74 20.85
CA ASP A 78 -1.52 2.29 20.75
C ASP A 78 -1.50 1.54 22.10
N LYS A 79 -1.37 2.27 23.22
CA LYS A 79 -1.55 1.77 24.58
C LYS A 79 -2.95 2.00 25.13
N ARG A 80 -3.79 2.72 24.36
CA ARG A 80 -5.18 2.99 24.70
C ARG A 80 -6.04 1.72 24.60
N GLU A 81 -7.21 1.76 25.19
CA GLU A 81 -8.19 0.71 25.02
C GLU A 81 -8.59 0.57 23.54
N ARG A 82 -8.50 -0.65 23.04
CA ARG A 82 -8.81 -0.97 21.65
C ARG A 82 -10.31 -1.17 21.50
N ARG A 83 -10.93 -0.54 20.49
CA ARG A 83 -12.31 -0.81 20.11
C ARG A 83 -12.49 -2.30 19.77
N PRO A 84 -13.58 -2.94 20.25
CA PRO A 84 -13.85 -4.34 19.96
C PRO A 84 -14.12 -4.57 18.48
N ASP A 85 -13.87 -5.80 18.03
CA ASP A 85 -14.32 -6.25 16.72
C ASP A 85 -15.86 -6.17 16.66
N GLU A 86 -16.40 -6.06 15.44
CA GLU A 86 -17.84 -5.92 15.19
C GLU A 86 -18.46 -4.58 15.65
N SER A 87 -17.74 -3.72 16.37
CA SER A 87 -18.21 -2.35 16.62
C SER A 87 -18.19 -1.51 15.35
N THR A 88 -19.04 -0.48 15.30
CA THR A 88 -19.11 0.44 14.16
C THR A 88 -18.43 1.77 14.46
N ILE A 89 -17.96 2.43 13.40
CA ILE A 89 -17.34 3.74 13.49
C ILE A 89 -17.61 4.53 12.21
N SER A 90 -17.86 5.83 12.36
CA SER A 90 -17.92 6.78 11.23
C SER A 90 -16.70 7.66 11.26
N TYR A 91 -16.06 7.84 10.11
CA TYR A 91 -14.81 8.57 10.02
C TYR A 91 -14.63 9.22 8.66
N SER A 92 -13.68 10.16 8.61
CA SER A 92 -13.19 10.75 7.38
C SER A 92 -11.69 10.97 7.45
N TYR A 93 -11.01 10.97 6.30
CA TYR A 93 -9.60 11.32 6.25
C TYR A 93 -9.22 12.00 4.93
N ASP A 94 -8.13 12.75 5.02
CA ASP A 94 -7.46 13.39 3.89
C ASP A 94 -6.05 12.84 3.72
N LEU A 95 -5.62 12.71 2.48
CA LEU A 95 -4.30 12.22 2.08
C LEU A 95 -3.44 13.38 1.58
N TYR A 96 -2.19 13.42 2.07
CA TYR A 96 -1.20 14.44 1.70
C TYR A 96 0.14 13.79 1.40
N ASP A 97 0.90 14.42 0.51
CA ASP A 97 2.33 14.14 0.32
C ASP A 97 3.16 14.69 1.48
N PHE A 98 4.44 14.33 1.53
CA PHE A 98 5.38 14.86 2.52
C PHE A 98 5.80 16.32 2.27
N ASP A 99 5.44 16.92 1.14
CA ASP A 99 5.47 18.37 0.91
C ASP A 99 4.21 19.10 1.45
N GLN A 100 3.29 18.36 2.07
CA GLN A 100 2.01 18.80 2.63
C GLN A 100 0.97 19.20 1.57
N THR A 101 1.16 18.80 0.32
CA THR A 101 0.16 18.98 -0.73
C THR A 101 -0.97 17.96 -0.56
N LYS A 102 -2.20 18.43 -0.54
CA LYS A 102 -3.38 17.55 -0.49
C LYS A 102 -3.55 16.84 -1.84
N ILE A 103 -3.60 15.50 -1.81
CA ILE A 103 -3.64 14.65 -3.02
C ILE A 103 -5.02 14.68 -3.66
N TYR A 104 -6.08 14.56 -2.86
CA TYR A 104 -7.47 14.57 -3.32
C TYR A 104 -8.25 15.74 -2.75
N ASP A 105 -9.03 16.43 -3.59
CA ASP A 105 -9.82 17.58 -3.18
C ASP A 105 -10.90 17.21 -2.15
N LYS A 106 -11.49 16.01 -2.31
CA LYS A 106 -12.53 15.49 -1.42
C LYS A 106 -11.94 14.54 -0.40
N SER A 107 -12.38 14.68 0.85
CA SER A 107 -12.08 13.73 1.91
C SER A 107 -12.70 12.37 1.62
N ILE A 108 -11.98 11.30 1.95
CA ILE A 108 -12.52 9.95 1.98
C ILE A 108 -13.33 9.81 3.25
N SER A 109 -14.58 9.37 3.15
CA SER A 109 -15.50 9.25 4.29
C SER A 109 -16.26 7.94 4.27
N ARG A 110 -16.46 7.37 5.45
CA ARG A 110 -17.26 6.16 5.67
C ARG A 110 -18.17 6.36 6.88
N ASN A 111 -19.42 5.95 6.72
CA ASN A 111 -20.41 5.95 7.81
C ASN A 111 -20.67 4.52 8.25
N ASP A 112 -20.77 4.31 9.57
CA ASP A 112 -21.13 3.04 10.19
C ASP A 112 -20.29 1.85 9.69
N ALA A 113 -19.00 2.09 9.41
CA ALA A 113 -18.06 1.06 9.03
C ALA A 113 -17.85 0.08 10.19
N ARG A 114 -17.95 -1.23 9.92
CA ARG A 114 -17.86 -2.28 10.94
C ARG A 114 -16.46 -2.88 10.97
N PHE A 115 -15.81 -2.84 12.12
CA PHE A 115 -14.46 -3.40 12.25
C PHE A 115 -14.41 -4.88 11.90
N GLY A 116 -13.39 -5.25 11.09
CA GLY A 116 -13.23 -6.59 10.55
C GLY A 116 -13.98 -6.86 9.23
N HIS A 117 -14.81 -5.90 8.76
CA HIS A 117 -15.62 -6.05 7.55
C HIS A 117 -15.47 -4.89 6.55
N PHE A 118 -14.67 -3.89 6.84
CA PHE A 118 -14.38 -2.82 5.88
C PHE A 118 -12.95 -2.93 5.35
N ASP A 119 -12.81 -2.64 4.06
CA ASP A 119 -11.52 -2.59 3.38
C ASP A 119 -10.98 -1.17 3.44
N GLU A 120 -9.89 -0.99 4.16
CA GLU A 120 -9.27 0.30 4.37
C GLU A 120 -7.74 0.18 4.42
N LEU A 121 -7.03 1.29 4.33
CA LEU A 121 -5.59 1.32 4.54
C LEU A 121 -5.25 0.75 5.92
N LYS A 122 -4.26 -0.13 6.01
CA LYS A 122 -3.89 -0.83 7.26
C LYS A 122 -3.60 0.12 8.42
N ALA A 123 -2.94 1.26 8.14
CA ALA A 123 -2.69 2.26 9.15
C ALA A 123 -3.96 2.94 9.63
N VAL A 124 -4.91 3.24 8.72
CA VAL A 124 -6.19 3.87 9.05
C VAL A 124 -7.04 2.92 9.90
N GLU A 125 -7.22 1.67 9.47
CA GLU A 125 -7.96 0.68 10.25
C GLU A 125 -7.36 0.49 11.66
N ASN A 126 -6.05 0.37 11.75
CA ASN A 126 -5.38 0.23 13.03
C ASN A 126 -5.57 1.47 13.91
N ALA A 127 -5.39 2.68 13.35
CA ALA A 127 -5.56 3.92 14.11
C ALA A 127 -6.98 4.09 14.64
N LEU A 128 -7.99 3.84 13.82
CA LEU A 128 -9.40 3.94 14.21
C LEU A 128 -9.75 3.09 15.45
N ARG A 129 -9.02 1.98 15.67
CA ARG A 129 -9.25 1.11 16.84
C ARG A 129 -8.87 1.76 18.17
N TYR A 130 -8.03 2.79 18.16
CA TYR A 130 -7.55 3.49 19.36
C TYR A 130 -8.05 4.92 19.47
N MET A 131 -8.73 5.43 18.43
CA MET A 131 -9.26 6.80 18.41
C MET A 131 -10.58 6.90 19.19
N GLN A 132 -10.77 8.05 19.83
CA GLN A 132 -12.01 8.42 20.49
C GLN A 132 -13.00 9.09 19.52
N ASN A 133 -14.28 9.16 19.87
CA ASN A 133 -15.26 9.88 19.07
C ASN A 133 -14.93 11.37 19.05
N GLY A 134 -15.02 11.97 17.86
CA GLY A 134 -14.66 13.37 17.62
C GLY A 134 -13.17 13.68 17.59
N GLU A 135 -12.30 12.68 17.80
CA GLU A 135 -10.84 12.86 17.79
C GLU A 135 -10.32 13.00 16.35
N GLU A 136 -9.31 13.86 16.20
CA GLU A 136 -8.56 14.03 14.95
C GLU A 136 -7.07 13.80 15.22
N VAL A 137 -6.43 12.99 14.39
CA VAL A 137 -5.01 12.68 14.49
C VAL A 137 -4.33 12.78 13.12
N THR A 138 -3.05 13.15 13.13
CA THR A 138 -2.21 13.06 11.93
C THR A 138 -1.35 11.82 12.04
N LEU A 139 -1.36 11.02 10.98
CA LEU A 139 -0.54 9.82 10.84
C LEU A 139 0.53 10.05 9.77
N LEU A 140 1.75 9.58 10.02
CA LEU A 140 2.79 9.45 9.00
C LEU A 140 2.95 7.97 8.70
N VAL A 141 2.64 7.59 7.48
CA VAL A 141 2.37 6.20 7.13
C VAL A 141 3.34 5.75 6.04
N PRO A 142 4.18 4.73 6.29
CA PRO A 142 4.97 4.10 5.24
C PRO A 142 4.07 3.49 4.15
N SER A 143 4.57 3.40 2.93
CA SER A 143 3.81 2.88 1.80
C SER A 143 3.21 1.49 2.06
N SER A 144 3.94 0.61 2.76
CA SER A 144 3.51 -0.75 3.09
C SER A 144 2.24 -0.84 3.96
N LEU A 145 1.89 0.24 4.65
CA LEU A 145 0.67 0.38 5.45
C LEU A 145 -0.38 1.28 4.79
N ALA A 146 -0.06 1.82 3.61
CA ALA A 146 -0.91 2.61 2.74
C ALA A 146 -1.21 1.84 1.44
N TYR A 147 -0.88 2.38 0.28
CA TYR A 147 -1.18 1.77 -1.02
C TYR A 147 -0.09 0.80 -1.53
N GLY A 148 1.06 0.71 -0.86
CA GLY A 148 2.11 -0.27 -1.15
C GLY A 148 2.74 -0.13 -2.53
N THR A 149 3.10 -1.29 -3.10
CA THR A 149 3.83 -1.38 -4.37
C THR A 149 2.99 -1.13 -5.62
N TYR A 150 1.70 -0.96 -5.49
CA TYR A 150 0.80 -0.74 -6.64
C TYR A 150 0.28 0.70 -6.72
N GLY A 151 0.40 1.47 -5.63
CA GLY A 151 -0.27 2.77 -5.56
C GLY A 151 -1.79 2.62 -5.51
N ASP A 152 -2.52 3.67 -5.91
CA ASP A 152 -3.98 3.65 -6.00
C ASP A 152 -4.49 3.67 -7.46
N GLU A 153 -3.60 3.44 -8.42
CA GLU A 153 -3.86 3.46 -9.87
C GLU A 153 -4.40 4.81 -10.39
N ASN A 154 -4.22 5.90 -9.64
CA ASN A 154 -4.73 7.21 -9.99
C ASN A 154 -3.72 8.33 -9.70
N LYS A 155 -3.61 8.82 -8.46
CA LYS A 155 -2.74 9.93 -8.08
C LYS A 155 -1.59 9.53 -7.16
N ILE A 156 -1.63 8.35 -6.58
CA ILE A 156 -0.62 7.85 -5.66
C ILE A 156 0.17 6.74 -6.36
N ASP A 157 1.42 7.03 -6.64
CA ASP A 157 2.34 6.09 -7.27
C ASP A 157 2.78 4.97 -6.32
N ASN A 158 3.59 4.06 -6.86
CA ASN A 158 4.15 2.92 -6.14
C ASN A 158 5.08 3.38 -5.01
N ASP A 159 5.00 2.70 -3.87
CA ASP A 159 5.95 2.87 -2.77
C ASP A 159 6.02 4.32 -2.23
N ILE A 160 4.88 5.04 -2.21
CA ILE A 160 4.79 6.41 -1.68
C ILE A 160 4.30 6.39 -0.23
N PRO A 161 5.10 6.89 0.73
CA PRO A 161 4.64 7.15 2.09
C PRO A 161 3.69 8.35 2.12
N LEU A 162 2.75 8.38 3.06
CA LEU A 162 1.68 9.37 3.11
C LEU A 162 1.56 10.04 4.49
N ILE A 163 1.08 11.28 4.46
CA ILE A 163 0.52 11.96 5.64
C ILE A 163 -1.01 11.81 5.57
N ILE A 164 -1.61 11.30 6.63
CA ILE A 164 -3.05 11.08 6.71
C ILE A 164 -3.60 11.90 7.88
N LYS A 165 -4.53 12.80 7.59
CA LYS A 165 -5.30 13.49 8.64
C LYS A 165 -6.62 12.75 8.81
N LEU A 166 -6.74 12.02 9.92
CA LEU A 166 -7.84 11.11 10.21
C LEU A 166 -8.71 11.67 11.33
N LYS A 167 -10.02 11.65 11.12
CA LYS A 167 -11.03 12.15 12.07
C LYS A 167 -12.14 11.11 12.26
N VAL A 168 -12.49 10.85 13.51
CA VAL A 168 -13.70 10.11 13.89
C VAL A 168 -14.87 11.10 13.99
N LEU A 169 -16.00 10.75 13.37
CA LEU A 169 -17.20 11.60 13.26
C LEU A 169 -18.16 11.35 14.42
#